data_cac948a4c510c5784543c5ede1f20c82
#
_entry.id   cac948a4c510c5784543c5ede1f20c82
#
_cell.length_a   1.000
_cell.length_b   1.000
_cell.length_c   1.000
_cell.angle_alpha   90.00
_cell.angle_beta   90.00
_cell.angle_gamma   90.00
#
_symmetry.space_group_name_H-M   'P 1'
#
loop_
_entity.id
_entity.type
_entity.pdbx_description
1 polymer ?
#
loop_
_entity_poly.entity_id
_entity_poly.type
_entity_poly.pdbx_seq_one_letter_code
_entity_poly.pdbx_strand_id
1 'polypeptide(L)'
;AMLETVREFALEQLEASGEEDDVARRHAAYYLTLAEEAVLEPFPGNPVVDPDCLTADHDNLRVAFDYLCQPGSAEECLRLAAACAPFWYVRGHVREGWSRLNRALAVPGSKPTAAKGHVLNWAGQFAITTGNLHAASPIGEEGLAVWEEVGDPKGQASALYSLAMVEEIQLHWEAAAALYDRVLIAWRQLDEPFLLARSLALRAGVAFGQGDIDRAVAQQEEARDIFRDLGDRRWIGLTTWYLGMFTAEQRRFADAAHHYRDSLRSLLDAGDFVWLFKPLTGLAHIAAEIGRPDAAARLLGAVDGLLDSTGARLLPFDRPIYERAESAALAALGGDDMAARSRASRDGKPEDWLAEAEELLTAAQENARAPRRRGSGDRAGLTTRELEVLHLLADGKTDRQIAEALFVSRRTVNAHVASILGQLDVHSRQDAVAEARQRGLLSHQAGASRYT
;
A
#
# COMPACT_ATOMS: atom_id res chain seq x y z
N ALA A 1 14.38 -27.81 -23.01
CA ALA A 1 14.42 -26.83 -24.12
C ALA A 1 14.87 -27.55 -25.39
N MET A 2 14.18 -27.37 -26.50
CA MET A 2 14.52 -27.89 -27.81
C MET A 2 15.63 -27.02 -28.42
N LEU A 3 16.61 -27.64 -29.12
CA LEU A 3 17.61 -26.87 -29.84
C LEU A 3 16.94 -26.04 -30.96
N GLU A 4 17.36 -24.78 -31.17
CA GLU A 4 16.71 -23.85 -32.09
C GLU A 4 16.62 -24.42 -33.53
N THR A 5 17.70 -25.02 -34.03
CA THR A 5 17.73 -25.67 -35.37
C THR A 5 16.73 -26.86 -35.48
N VAL A 6 16.50 -27.60 -34.39
CA VAL A 6 15.50 -28.69 -34.36
C VAL A 6 14.11 -28.10 -34.36
N ARG A 7 13.91 -27.00 -33.67
CA ARG A 7 12.62 -26.28 -33.61
C ARG A 7 12.27 -25.72 -35.01
N GLU A 8 13.20 -25.01 -35.64
CA GLU A 8 13.00 -24.48 -37.00
C GLU A 8 12.62 -25.58 -38.00
N PHE A 9 13.39 -26.69 -38.02
CA PHE A 9 13.08 -27.83 -38.89
C PHE A 9 11.69 -28.43 -38.57
N ALA A 10 11.35 -28.57 -37.31
CA ALA A 10 10.04 -29.09 -36.90
C ALA A 10 8.89 -28.19 -37.37
N LEU A 11 9.06 -26.86 -37.31
CA LEU A 11 8.07 -25.89 -37.79
C LEU A 11 7.91 -25.96 -39.31
N GLU A 12 9.01 -26.07 -40.08
CA GLU A 12 8.93 -26.27 -41.54
C GLU A 12 8.18 -27.56 -41.92
N GLN A 13 8.44 -28.65 -41.19
CA GLN A 13 7.72 -29.91 -41.43
C GLN A 13 6.23 -29.84 -41.07
N LEU A 14 5.92 -29.12 -40.00
CA LEU A 14 4.52 -28.91 -39.55
C LEU A 14 3.73 -28.06 -40.56
N GLU A 15 4.35 -26.99 -41.07
CA GLU A 15 3.78 -26.18 -42.14
C GLU A 15 3.54 -27.00 -43.41
N ALA A 16 4.55 -27.81 -43.82
CA ALA A 16 4.47 -28.68 -44.99
C ALA A 16 3.38 -29.78 -44.88
N SER A 17 3.08 -30.24 -43.63
CA SER A 17 2.03 -31.25 -43.40
C SER A 17 0.63 -30.65 -43.41
N GLY A 18 0.47 -29.31 -43.23
CA GLY A 18 -0.80 -28.65 -43.13
C GLY A 18 -1.48 -28.85 -41.75
N GLU A 19 -0.79 -29.42 -40.78
CA GLU A 19 -1.31 -29.69 -39.42
C GLU A 19 -1.05 -28.54 -38.43
N GLU A 20 -0.45 -27.44 -38.89
CA GLU A 20 -0.02 -26.31 -38.03
C GLU A 20 -1.14 -25.76 -37.16
N ASP A 21 -2.31 -25.48 -37.76
CA ASP A 21 -3.45 -24.92 -37.02
C ASP A 21 -4.02 -25.91 -36.01
N ASP A 22 -4.11 -27.21 -36.35
CA ASP A 22 -4.62 -28.23 -35.41
C ASP A 22 -3.67 -28.43 -34.21
N VAL A 23 -2.35 -28.41 -34.45
CA VAL A 23 -1.36 -28.51 -33.38
C VAL A 23 -1.37 -27.25 -32.53
N ALA A 24 -1.42 -26.04 -33.14
CA ALA A 24 -1.50 -24.78 -32.43
C ALA A 24 -2.77 -24.69 -31.56
N ARG A 25 -3.91 -25.13 -32.08
CA ARG A 25 -5.17 -25.18 -31.36
C ARG A 25 -5.09 -26.14 -30.15
N ARG A 26 -4.55 -27.34 -30.32
CA ARG A 26 -4.35 -28.32 -29.22
C ARG A 26 -3.36 -27.81 -28.18
N HIS A 27 -2.27 -27.17 -28.61
CA HIS A 27 -1.31 -26.52 -27.73
C HIS A 27 -1.99 -25.42 -26.90
N ALA A 28 -2.73 -24.53 -27.53
CA ALA A 28 -3.41 -23.43 -26.85
C ALA A 28 -4.48 -23.95 -25.87
N ALA A 29 -5.25 -24.97 -26.22
CA ALA A 29 -6.23 -25.61 -25.35
C ALA A 29 -5.58 -26.25 -24.12
N TYR A 30 -4.44 -26.93 -24.29
CA TYR A 30 -3.67 -27.52 -23.20
C TYR A 30 -3.19 -26.47 -22.20
N TYR A 31 -2.58 -25.39 -22.70
CA TYR A 31 -2.06 -24.35 -21.83
C TYR A 31 -3.15 -23.45 -21.20
N LEU A 32 -4.31 -23.32 -21.83
CA LEU A 32 -5.49 -22.73 -21.19
C LEU A 32 -5.93 -23.54 -19.98
N THR A 33 -6.09 -24.88 -20.15
CA THR A 33 -6.45 -25.77 -19.05
C THR A 33 -5.41 -25.74 -17.93
N LEU A 34 -4.12 -25.82 -18.28
CA LEU A 34 -3.02 -25.74 -17.29
C LEU A 34 -3.07 -24.45 -16.48
N ALA A 35 -3.29 -23.31 -17.15
CA ALA A 35 -3.37 -22.02 -16.48
C ALA A 35 -4.59 -21.92 -15.55
N GLU A 36 -5.75 -22.43 -15.98
CA GLU A 36 -6.97 -22.45 -15.15
C GLU A 36 -6.82 -23.35 -13.92
N GLU A 37 -6.18 -24.50 -14.05
CA GLU A 37 -5.91 -25.42 -12.93
C GLU A 37 -4.91 -24.85 -11.92
N ALA A 38 -4.03 -23.94 -12.34
CA ALA A 38 -3.03 -23.31 -11.48
C ALA A 38 -3.61 -22.22 -10.57
N VAL A 39 -4.80 -21.70 -10.87
CA VAL A 39 -5.41 -20.58 -10.17
C VAL A 39 -6.47 -21.08 -9.21
N LEU A 40 -6.23 -20.94 -7.90
CA LEU A 40 -7.19 -21.29 -6.86
C LEU A 40 -8.14 -20.14 -6.53
N GLU A 41 -7.66 -18.89 -6.59
CA GLU A 41 -8.45 -17.68 -6.37
C GLU A 41 -8.16 -16.63 -7.45
N PRO A 42 -9.12 -16.35 -8.36
CA PRO A 42 -8.86 -15.48 -9.51
C PRO A 42 -9.02 -13.98 -9.22
N PHE A 43 -9.39 -13.58 -8.01
CA PHE A 43 -9.64 -12.17 -7.69
C PHE A 43 -8.38 -11.42 -7.24
N PRO A 44 -8.17 -10.17 -7.70
CA PRO A 44 -7.14 -9.29 -7.16
C PRO A 44 -7.39 -9.05 -5.68
N GLY A 45 -6.49 -9.44 -4.85
CA GLY A 45 -6.70 -9.25 -3.42
C GLY A 45 -6.18 -10.40 -2.61
N ASN A 46 -6.44 -11.59 -3.06
CA ASN A 46 -5.88 -12.83 -2.54
C ASN A 46 -5.58 -13.77 -3.70
N PRO A 47 -4.59 -13.45 -4.57
CA PRO A 47 -4.25 -14.35 -5.65
C PRO A 47 -3.57 -15.58 -5.07
N VAL A 48 -4.33 -16.65 -4.92
CA VAL A 48 -3.78 -17.97 -4.58
C VAL A 48 -3.44 -18.67 -5.89
N VAL A 49 -2.18 -18.59 -6.23
CA VAL A 49 -1.60 -19.29 -7.38
C VAL A 49 -0.28 -19.90 -6.93
N ASP A 50 0.03 -21.10 -7.39
CA ASP A 50 1.40 -21.58 -7.32
C ASP A 50 2.23 -20.90 -8.42
N PRO A 51 3.03 -19.87 -8.07
CA PRO A 51 3.72 -19.11 -9.09
C PRO A 51 4.80 -19.92 -9.80
N ASP A 52 5.23 -21.06 -9.24
CA ASP A 52 6.27 -21.88 -9.83
C ASP A 52 5.72 -22.78 -10.93
N CYS A 53 4.44 -23.20 -10.85
CA CYS A 53 3.83 -24.10 -11.83
C CYS A 53 3.75 -23.47 -13.24
N LEU A 54 3.56 -22.15 -13.35
CA LEU A 54 3.49 -21.44 -14.65
C LEU A 54 4.84 -20.89 -15.11
N THR A 55 5.84 -20.79 -14.24
CA THR A 55 7.15 -20.21 -14.57
C THR A 55 7.88 -21.00 -15.65
N ALA A 56 7.85 -22.33 -15.55
CA ALA A 56 8.52 -23.23 -16.51
C ALA A 56 7.89 -23.15 -17.91
N ASP A 57 6.61 -22.83 -17.99
CA ASP A 57 5.81 -22.82 -19.21
C ASP A 57 5.46 -21.41 -19.71
N HIS A 58 6.09 -20.39 -19.18
CA HIS A 58 5.77 -18.99 -19.50
C HIS A 58 5.84 -18.69 -21.01
N ASP A 59 6.85 -19.22 -21.71
CA ASP A 59 6.97 -19.03 -23.17
C ASP A 59 5.88 -19.79 -23.95
N ASN A 60 5.48 -20.98 -23.47
CA ASN A 60 4.36 -21.72 -24.04
C ASN A 60 3.04 -20.99 -23.85
N LEU A 61 2.83 -20.41 -22.67
CA LEU A 61 1.66 -19.56 -22.39
C LEU A 61 1.61 -18.32 -23.30
N ARG A 62 2.78 -17.73 -23.65
CA ARG A 62 2.86 -16.66 -24.63
C ARG A 62 2.39 -17.08 -26.00
N VAL A 63 2.84 -18.24 -26.47
CA VAL A 63 2.43 -18.81 -27.77
C VAL A 63 0.95 -19.12 -27.77
N ALA A 64 0.43 -19.76 -26.73
CA ALA A 64 -1.01 -20.05 -26.57
C ALA A 64 -1.84 -18.76 -26.59
N PHE A 65 -1.39 -17.72 -25.89
CA PHE A 65 -2.05 -16.43 -25.86
C PHE A 65 -2.10 -15.76 -27.24
N ASP A 66 -0.97 -15.80 -27.98
CA ASP A 66 -0.89 -15.22 -29.32
C ASP A 66 -1.82 -15.93 -30.33
N TYR A 67 -2.00 -17.23 -30.19
CA TYR A 67 -2.97 -18.00 -30.96
C TYR A 67 -4.42 -17.68 -30.59
N LEU A 68 -4.75 -17.64 -29.29
CA LEU A 68 -6.12 -17.40 -28.82
C LEU A 68 -6.60 -15.96 -28.98
N CYS A 69 -5.70 -14.97 -28.99
CA CYS A 69 -6.09 -13.58 -29.17
C CYS A 69 -6.26 -13.18 -30.64
N GLN A 70 -7.02 -13.97 -31.36
CA GLN A 70 -7.43 -13.75 -32.75
C GLN A 70 -8.98 -13.63 -32.85
N PRO A 71 -9.52 -13.02 -33.92
CA PRO A 71 -10.97 -12.97 -34.13
C PRO A 71 -11.60 -14.35 -34.10
N GLY A 72 -12.63 -14.55 -33.31
CA GLY A 72 -13.33 -15.81 -33.16
C GLY A 72 -13.01 -16.61 -31.89
N SER A 73 -11.94 -16.29 -31.16
CA SER A 73 -11.53 -16.94 -29.91
C SER A 73 -11.50 -15.96 -28.71
N ALA A 74 -12.38 -14.95 -28.72
CA ALA A 74 -12.40 -13.90 -27.70
C ALA A 74 -12.58 -14.44 -26.27
N GLU A 75 -13.44 -15.44 -26.08
CA GLU A 75 -13.71 -16.00 -24.77
C GLU A 75 -12.51 -16.79 -24.24
N GLU A 76 -11.89 -17.63 -25.07
CA GLU A 76 -10.71 -18.39 -24.71
C GLU A 76 -9.51 -17.47 -24.43
N CYS A 77 -9.34 -16.37 -25.18
CA CYS A 77 -8.31 -15.36 -24.92
C CYS A 77 -8.55 -14.69 -23.55
N LEU A 78 -9.80 -14.32 -23.23
CA LEU A 78 -10.15 -13.74 -21.93
C LEU A 78 -9.91 -14.74 -20.79
N ARG A 79 -10.29 -16.01 -20.95
CA ARG A 79 -10.06 -17.05 -19.95
C ARG A 79 -8.57 -17.24 -19.66
N LEU A 80 -7.74 -17.35 -20.70
CA LEU A 80 -6.30 -17.48 -20.53
C LEU A 80 -5.69 -16.24 -19.89
N ALA A 81 -6.12 -15.05 -20.29
CA ALA A 81 -5.65 -13.79 -19.71
C ALA A 81 -6.01 -13.70 -18.21
N ALA A 82 -7.26 -14.05 -17.84
CA ALA A 82 -7.72 -14.06 -16.46
C ALA A 82 -6.92 -15.05 -15.60
N ALA A 83 -6.68 -16.26 -16.12
CA ALA A 83 -5.91 -17.30 -15.44
C ALA A 83 -4.43 -16.94 -15.25
N CYS A 84 -3.81 -16.28 -16.24
CA CYS A 84 -2.40 -15.85 -16.12
C CYS A 84 -2.19 -14.57 -15.31
N ALA A 85 -3.23 -13.76 -15.09
CA ALA A 85 -3.09 -12.45 -14.43
C ALA A 85 -2.51 -12.53 -13.01
N PRO A 86 -2.94 -13.45 -12.10
CA PRO A 86 -2.32 -13.62 -10.79
C PRO A 86 -0.83 -13.94 -10.86
N PHE A 87 -0.44 -14.83 -11.80
CA PHE A 87 0.96 -15.19 -12.02
C PHE A 87 1.79 -13.98 -12.45
N TRP A 88 1.34 -13.20 -13.44
CA TRP A 88 2.04 -11.98 -13.86
C TRP A 88 2.18 -10.98 -12.72
N TYR A 89 1.15 -10.86 -11.87
CA TYR A 89 1.16 -9.94 -10.75
C TYR A 89 2.19 -10.36 -9.69
N VAL A 90 2.13 -11.61 -9.23
CA VAL A 90 2.99 -12.14 -8.17
C VAL A 90 4.47 -12.20 -8.60
N ARG A 91 4.73 -12.55 -9.87
CA ARG A 91 6.10 -12.61 -10.43
C ARG A 91 6.65 -11.28 -10.90
N GLY A 92 5.89 -10.19 -10.77
CA GLY A 92 6.35 -8.86 -11.18
C GLY A 92 6.37 -8.62 -12.69
N HIS A 93 5.72 -9.49 -13.49
CA HIS A 93 5.57 -9.30 -14.94
C HIS A 93 4.50 -8.24 -15.27
N VAL A 94 4.47 -7.13 -14.51
CA VAL A 94 3.38 -6.15 -14.53
C VAL A 94 3.17 -5.53 -15.90
N ARG A 95 4.25 -5.18 -16.63
CA ARG A 95 4.14 -4.58 -17.97
C ARG A 95 3.58 -5.56 -19.00
N GLU A 96 4.04 -6.80 -18.96
CA GLU A 96 3.55 -7.86 -19.86
C GLU A 96 2.08 -8.16 -19.57
N GLY A 97 1.73 -8.36 -18.30
CA GLY A 97 0.36 -8.61 -17.87
C GLY A 97 -0.59 -7.48 -18.30
N TRP A 98 -0.22 -6.22 -18.06
CA TRP A 98 -0.99 -5.08 -18.51
C TRP A 98 -1.25 -5.08 -20.02
N SER A 99 -0.19 -5.32 -20.83
CA SER A 99 -0.29 -5.37 -22.28
C SER A 99 -1.22 -6.50 -22.77
N ARG A 100 -1.09 -7.69 -22.16
CA ARG A 100 -1.89 -8.87 -22.52
C ARG A 100 -3.35 -8.75 -22.12
N LEU A 101 -3.64 -8.21 -20.93
CA LEU A 101 -5.01 -7.95 -20.47
C LEU A 101 -5.73 -6.97 -21.42
N ASN A 102 -5.07 -5.86 -21.79
CA ASN A 102 -5.66 -4.91 -22.74
C ASN A 102 -5.84 -5.52 -24.14
N ARG A 103 -4.91 -6.38 -24.59
CA ARG A 103 -5.06 -7.09 -25.87
C ARG A 103 -6.25 -8.05 -25.84
N ALA A 104 -6.46 -8.78 -24.75
CA ALA A 104 -7.59 -9.68 -24.58
C ALA A 104 -8.93 -8.92 -24.62
N LEU A 105 -9.02 -7.78 -23.93
CA LEU A 105 -10.20 -6.91 -23.94
C LEU A 105 -10.49 -6.32 -25.33
N ALA A 106 -9.46 -6.13 -26.16
CA ALA A 106 -9.59 -5.57 -27.49
C ALA A 106 -10.01 -6.60 -28.57
N VAL A 107 -10.06 -7.91 -28.24
CA VAL A 107 -10.47 -8.96 -29.20
C VAL A 107 -11.96 -8.75 -29.56
N PRO A 108 -12.30 -8.60 -30.87
CA PRO A 108 -13.68 -8.37 -31.30
C PRO A 108 -14.60 -9.53 -30.95
N GLY A 109 -15.83 -9.20 -30.54
CA GLY A 109 -16.86 -10.20 -30.23
C GLY A 109 -16.88 -10.69 -28.78
N SER A 110 -16.09 -10.07 -27.89
CA SER A 110 -16.15 -10.36 -26.46
C SER A 110 -17.54 -10.02 -25.90
N LYS A 111 -18.14 -10.98 -25.16
CA LYS A 111 -19.41 -10.80 -24.48
C LYS A 111 -19.17 -10.51 -23.00
N PRO A 112 -20.18 -9.99 -22.26
CA PRO A 112 -20.13 -9.91 -20.82
C PRO A 112 -20.14 -11.32 -20.22
N THR A 113 -18.97 -11.79 -19.81
CA THR A 113 -18.75 -13.11 -19.21
C THR A 113 -17.92 -12.97 -17.94
N ALA A 114 -17.90 -14.00 -17.11
CA ALA A 114 -17.05 -14.03 -15.93
C ALA A 114 -15.57 -13.84 -16.29
N ALA A 115 -15.10 -14.42 -17.40
CA ALA A 115 -13.73 -14.24 -17.87
C ALA A 115 -13.42 -12.77 -18.19
N LYS A 116 -14.35 -12.06 -18.88
CA LYS A 116 -14.20 -10.62 -19.13
C LYS A 116 -14.16 -9.82 -17.81
N GLY A 117 -15.05 -10.13 -16.88
CA GLY A 117 -15.08 -9.51 -15.56
C GLY A 117 -13.76 -9.69 -14.78
N HIS A 118 -13.20 -10.90 -14.77
CA HIS A 118 -11.89 -11.17 -14.16
C HIS A 118 -10.76 -10.38 -14.83
N VAL A 119 -10.74 -10.34 -16.18
CA VAL A 119 -9.74 -9.55 -16.91
C VAL A 119 -9.83 -8.06 -16.56
N LEU A 120 -11.04 -7.50 -16.46
CA LEU A 120 -11.25 -6.11 -16.06
C LEU A 120 -10.81 -5.86 -14.63
N ASN A 121 -11.15 -6.74 -13.67
CA ASN A 121 -10.70 -6.60 -12.29
C ASN A 121 -9.16 -6.58 -12.20
N TRP A 122 -8.48 -7.51 -12.91
CA TRP A 122 -7.02 -7.54 -12.96
C TRP A 122 -6.44 -6.34 -13.70
N ALA A 123 -7.02 -5.91 -14.81
CA ALA A 123 -6.57 -4.73 -15.53
C ALA A 123 -6.67 -3.47 -14.64
N GLY A 124 -7.74 -3.32 -13.87
CA GLY A 124 -7.86 -2.27 -12.85
C GLY A 124 -6.74 -2.35 -11.80
N GLN A 125 -6.45 -3.54 -11.27
CA GLN A 125 -5.38 -3.74 -10.30
C GLN A 125 -4.00 -3.41 -10.89
N PHE A 126 -3.71 -3.81 -12.14
CA PHE A 126 -2.47 -3.49 -12.83
C PHE A 126 -2.35 -1.98 -13.10
N ALA A 127 -3.45 -1.32 -13.47
CA ALA A 127 -3.49 0.13 -13.66
C ALA A 127 -3.15 0.88 -12.36
N ILE A 128 -3.72 0.46 -11.23
CA ILE A 128 -3.41 0.99 -9.90
C ILE A 128 -1.93 0.78 -9.57
N THR A 129 -1.43 -0.44 -9.74
CA THR A 129 -0.03 -0.80 -9.41
C THR A 129 0.99 -0.02 -10.24
N THR A 130 0.65 0.30 -11.49
CA THR A 130 1.50 1.10 -12.39
C THR A 130 1.31 2.60 -12.23
N GLY A 131 0.40 3.04 -11.37
CA GLY A 131 0.08 4.46 -11.17
C GLY A 131 -0.79 5.07 -12.28
N ASN A 132 -1.34 4.26 -13.19
CA ASN A 132 -2.22 4.73 -14.27
C ASN A 132 -3.67 4.86 -13.77
N LEU A 133 -3.90 5.73 -12.79
CA LEU A 133 -5.20 5.92 -12.16
C LEU A 133 -6.28 6.43 -13.13
N HIS A 134 -5.87 7.15 -14.19
CA HIS A 134 -6.80 7.63 -15.21
C HIS A 134 -7.45 6.47 -15.99
N ALA A 135 -6.74 5.38 -16.21
CA ALA A 135 -7.28 4.18 -16.84
C ALA A 135 -8.06 3.30 -15.83
N ALA A 136 -7.69 3.33 -14.55
CA ALA A 136 -8.24 2.42 -13.55
C ALA A 136 -9.74 2.64 -13.29
N SER A 137 -10.22 3.90 -13.20
CA SER A 137 -11.65 4.20 -12.96
C SER A 137 -12.56 3.66 -14.07
N PRO A 138 -12.38 3.99 -15.36
CA PRO A 138 -13.26 3.47 -16.41
C PRO A 138 -13.20 1.95 -16.55
N ILE A 139 -12.04 1.32 -16.31
CA ILE A 139 -11.91 -0.15 -16.30
C ILE A 139 -12.73 -0.74 -15.15
N GLY A 140 -12.66 -0.16 -13.96
CA GLY A 140 -13.43 -0.61 -12.80
C GLY A 140 -14.93 -0.46 -13.01
N GLU A 141 -15.38 0.65 -13.62
CA GLU A 141 -16.79 0.88 -13.96
C GLU A 141 -17.30 -0.12 -15.01
N GLU A 142 -16.52 -0.40 -16.07
CA GLU A 142 -16.85 -1.44 -17.05
C GLU A 142 -16.88 -2.82 -16.36
N GLY A 143 -15.92 -3.11 -15.47
CA GLY A 143 -15.89 -4.36 -14.72
C GLY A 143 -17.14 -4.55 -13.87
N LEU A 144 -17.59 -3.52 -13.16
CA LEU A 144 -18.79 -3.57 -12.35
C LEU A 144 -20.03 -3.83 -13.23
N ALA A 145 -20.17 -3.12 -14.37
CA ALA A 145 -21.27 -3.34 -15.30
C ALA A 145 -21.31 -4.78 -15.85
N VAL A 146 -20.15 -5.34 -16.21
CA VAL A 146 -20.04 -6.74 -16.67
C VAL A 146 -20.48 -7.71 -15.55
N TRP A 147 -20.05 -7.49 -14.32
CA TRP A 147 -20.43 -8.35 -13.20
C TRP A 147 -21.90 -8.22 -12.80
N GLU A 148 -22.50 -7.05 -12.97
CA GLU A 148 -23.96 -6.84 -12.81
C GLU A 148 -24.74 -7.64 -13.86
N GLU A 149 -24.29 -7.66 -15.12
CA GLU A 149 -24.92 -8.43 -16.20
C GLU A 149 -24.74 -9.93 -16.03
N VAL A 150 -23.56 -10.38 -15.56
CA VAL A 150 -23.29 -11.80 -15.22
C VAL A 150 -24.08 -12.23 -13.99
N GLY A 151 -24.40 -11.32 -13.08
CA GLY A 151 -25.11 -11.60 -11.84
C GLY A 151 -24.24 -12.27 -10.77
N ASP A 152 -22.91 -12.02 -10.77
CA ASP A 152 -21.98 -12.55 -9.77
C ASP A 152 -21.70 -11.53 -8.67
N PRO A 153 -22.18 -11.73 -7.42
CA PRO A 153 -21.97 -10.81 -6.31
C PRO A 153 -20.50 -10.71 -5.88
N LYS A 154 -19.71 -11.78 -6.01
CA LYS A 154 -18.27 -11.78 -5.65
C LYS A 154 -17.49 -10.91 -6.63
N GLY A 155 -17.79 -11.05 -7.91
CA GLY A 155 -17.22 -10.20 -8.97
C GLY A 155 -17.56 -8.72 -8.78
N GLN A 156 -18.84 -8.39 -8.48
CA GLN A 156 -19.29 -7.03 -8.21
C GLN A 156 -18.56 -6.42 -7.01
N ALA A 157 -18.41 -7.16 -5.91
CA ALA A 157 -17.70 -6.69 -4.73
C ALA A 157 -16.21 -6.43 -5.02
N SER A 158 -15.58 -7.28 -5.85
CA SER A 158 -14.19 -7.09 -6.28
C SER A 158 -14.00 -5.85 -7.17
N ALA A 159 -14.93 -5.58 -8.07
CA ALA A 159 -14.91 -4.35 -8.90
C ALA A 159 -15.11 -3.10 -8.04
N LEU A 160 -16.07 -3.12 -7.11
CA LEU A 160 -16.27 -2.04 -6.14
C LEU A 160 -15.04 -1.79 -5.27
N TYR A 161 -14.35 -2.85 -4.84
CA TYR A 161 -13.10 -2.75 -4.09
C TYR A 161 -12.00 -2.03 -4.89
N SER A 162 -11.85 -2.35 -6.17
CA SER A 162 -10.87 -1.69 -7.04
C SER A 162 -11.20 -0.20 -7.23
N LEU A 163 -12.48 0.13 -7.43
CA LEU A 163 -12.94 1.53 -7.52
C LEU A 163 -12.69 2.28 -6.20
N ALA A 164 -12.96 1.65 -5.04
CA ALA A 164 -12.69 2.25 -3.74
C ALA A 164 -11.20 2.57 -3.55
N MET A 165 -10.29 1.69 -3.97
CA MET A 165 -8.84 1.93 -3.95
C MET A 165 -8.44 3.12 -4.83
N VAL A 166 -9.03 3.28 -6.00
CA VAL A 166 -8.75 4.42 -6.88
C VAL A 166 -9.15 5.74 -6.20
N GLU A 167 -10.35 5.80 -5.62
CA GLU A 167 -10.82 6.99 -4.90
C GLU A 167 -9.95 7.29 -3.67
N GLU A 168 -9.51 6.25 -2.93
CA GLU A 168 -8.59 6.40 -1.80
C GLU A 168 -7.24 7.01 -2.23
N ILE A 169 -6.64 6.50 -3.31
CA ILE A 169 -5.35 7.00 -3.80
C ILE A 169 -5.47 8.45 -4.31
N GLN A 170 -6.63 8.82 -4.84
CA GLN A 170 -6.94 10.20 -5.24
C GLN A 170 -7.33 11.11 -4.06
N LEU A 171 -7.33 10.56 -2.83
CA LEU A 171 -7.71 11.27 -1.59
C LEU A 171 -9.18 11.75 -1.58
N HIS A 172 -10.04 11.09 -2.36
CA HIS A 172 -11.48 11.34 -2.37
C HIS A 172 -12.15 10.52 -1.24
N TRP A 173 -11.87 10.89 0.00
CA TRP A 173 -12.18 10.10 1.19
C TRP A 173 -13.65 9.72 1.33
N GLU A 174 -14.59 10.61 1.01
CA GLU A 174 -16.02 10.35 1.11
C GLU A 174 -16.49 9.31 0.08
N ALA A 175 -16.01 9.42 -1.16
CA ALA A 175 -16.31 8.45 -2.22
C ALA A 175 -15.70 7.06 -1.91
N ALA A 176 -14.43 7.03 -1.50
CA ALA A 176 -13.76 5.81 -1.08
C ALA A 176 -14.50 5.13 0.08
N ALA A 177 -14.89 5.90 1.10
CA ALA A 177 -15.64 5.40 2.25
C ALA A 177 -16.96 4.75 1.84
N ALA A 178 -17.74 5.41 0.99
CA ALA A 178 -19.03 4.90 0.52
C ALA A 178 -18.89 3.59 -0.28
N LEU A 179 -17.84 3.50 -1.11
CA LEU A 179 -17.56 2.29 -1.88
C LEU A 179 -17.09 1.14 -0.97
N TYR A 180 -16.14 1.39 -0.04
CA TYR A 180 -15.72 0.36 0.92
C TYR A 180 -16.87 -0.09 1.82
N ASP A 181 -17.75 0.78 2.27
CA ASP A 181 -18.91 0.39 3.09
C ASP A 181 -19.83 -0.60 2.32
N ARG A 182 -20.01 -0.41 0.99
CA ARG A 182 -20.70 -1.39 0.12
C ARG A 182 -19.94 -2.71 0.01
N VAL A 183 -18.64 -2.64 -0.18
CA VAL A 183 -17.74 -3.82 -0.27
C VAL A 183 -17.81 -4.64 1.02
N LEU A 184 -17.75 -4.00 2.20
CA LEU A 184 -17.81 -4.69 3.49
C LEU A 184 -19.13 -5.41 3.71
N ILE A 185 -20.26 -4.81 3.27
CA ILE A 185 -21.57 -5.47 3.31
C ILE A 185 -21.56 -6.72 2.42
N ALA A 186 -21.03 -6.62 1.20
CA ALA A 186 -20.98 -7.74 0.27
C ALA A 186 -20.12 -8.88 0.81
N TRP A 187 -18.91 -8.63 1.32
CA TRP A 187 -18.03 -9.67 1.84
C TRP A 187 -18.60 -10.36 3.08
N ARG A 188 -19.34 -9.64 3.95
CA ARG A 188 -20.05 -10.26 5.08
C ARG A 188 -21.17 -11.18 4.62
N GLN A 189 -21.91 -10.82 3.57
CA GLN A 189 -22.99 -11.64 3.01
C GLN A 189 -22.48 -12.89 2.28
N LEU A 190 -21.28 -12.78 1.69
CA LEU A 190 -20.65 -13.87 0.92
C LEU A 190 -19.79 -14.80 1.80
N ASP A 191 -19.65 -14.49 3.08
CA ASP A 191 -18.80 -15.24 4.03
C ASP A 191 -17.34 -15.35 3.56
N GLU A 192 -16.78 -14.22 3.12
CA GLU A 192 -15.40 -14.11 2.60
C GLU A 192 -14.50 -13.39 3.63
N PRO A 193 -14.08 -14.07 4.71
CA PRO A 193 -13.44 -13.42 5.85
C PRO A 193 -12.09 -12.76 5.49
N PHE A 194 -11.30 -13.35 4.60
CA PHE A 194 -10.03 -12.74 4.18
C PHE A 194 -10.25 -11.41 3.44
N LEU A 195 -11.19 -11.40 2.47
CA LEU A 195 -11.50 -10.20 1.69
C LEU A 195 -12.18 -9.12 2.54
N LEU A 196 -13.01 -9.55 3.50
CA LEU A 196 -13.60 -8.67 4.51
C LEU A 196 -12.50 -7.98 5.35
N ALA A 197 -11.60 -8.74 5.95
CA ALA A 197 -10.52 -8.19 6.79
C ALA A 197 -9.61 -7.25 6.02
N ARG A 198 -9.26 -7.60 4.77
CA ARG A 198 -8.46 -6.75 3.91
C ARG A 198 -9.17 -5.43 3.57
N SER A 199 -10.46 -5.49 3.28
CA SER A 199 -11.26 -4.29 2.99
C SER A 199 -11.46 -3.42 4.24
N LEU A 200 -11.59 -4.02 5.43
CA LEU A 200 -11.61 -3.31 6.71
C LEU A 200 -10.29 -2.55 6.94
N ALA A 201 -9.15 -3.19 6.67
CA ALA A 201 -7.84 -2.56 6.84
C ALA A 201 -7.67 -1.32 5.94
N LEU A 202 -8.12 -1.38 4.68
CA LEU A 202 -8.09 -0.22 3.78
C LEU A 202 -9.12 0.84 4.17
N ARG A 203 -10.33 0.43 4.53
CA ARG A 203 -11.36 1.35 5.03
C ARG A 203 -10.93 2.10 6.29
N ALA A 204 -10.12 1.46 7.15
CA ALA A 204 -9.47 2.09 8.29
C ALA A 204 -8.50 3.20 7.86
N GLY A 205 -7.72 2.98 6.79
CA GLY A 205 -6.88 4.01 6.18
C GLY A 205 -7.68 5.23 5.73
N VAL A 206 -8.83 5.00 5.10
CA VAL A 206 -9.76 6.08 4.71
C VAL A 206 -10.31 6.83 5.93
N ALA A 207 -10.71 6.12 7.00
CA ALA A 207 -11.18 6.75 8.24
C ALA A 207 -10.08 7.62 8.87
N PHE A 208 -8.84 7.11 8.88
CA PHE A 208 -7.67 7.87 9.32
C PHE A 208 -7.46 9.14 8.47
N GLY A 209 -7.53 9.03 7.14
CA GLY A 209 -7.46 10.18 6.23
C GLY A 209 -8.58 11.21 6.45
N GLN A 210 -9.76 10.76 6.90
CA GLN A 210 -10.87 11.63 7.31
C GLN A 210 -10.67 12.27 8.70
N GLY A 211 -9.66 11.84 9.48
CA GLY A 211 -9.40 12.28 10.84
C GLY A 211 -10.21 11.55 11.91
N ASP A 212 -10.94 10.49 11.54
CA ASP A 212 -11.70 9.63 12.47
C ASP A 212 -10.80 8.48 12.94
N ILE A 213 -9.86 8.82 13.85
CA ILE A 213 -8.84 7.87 14.32
C ILE A 213 -9.49 6.74 15.13
N ASP A 214 -10.52 7.01 15.90
CA ASP A 214 -11.20 5.99 16.72
C ASP A 214 -11.84 4.92 15.82
N ARG A 215 -12.49 5.34 14.74
CA ARG A 215 -13.04 4.42 13.73
C ARG A 215 -11.93 3.66 13.00
N ALA A 216 -10.84 4.32 12.67
CA ALA A 216 -9.68 3.68 12.03
C ALA A 216 -9.11 2.56 12.91
N VAL A 217 -8.91 2.83 14.21
CA VAL A 217 -8.44 1.83 15.19
C VAL A 217 -9.42 0.66 15.28
N ALA A 218 -10.72 0.93 15.48
CA ALA A 218 -11.73 -0.12 15.63
C ALA A 218 -11.78 -1.05 14.40
N GLN A 219 -11.77 -0.47 13.19
CA GLN A 219 -11.79 -1.26 11.95
C GLN A 219 -10.50 -2.07 11.76
N GLN A 220 -9.36 -1.51 12.16
CA GLN A 220 -8.08 -2.20 12.06
C GLN A 220 -7.95 -3.35 13.07
N GLU A 221 -8.54 -3.19 14.27
CA GLU A 221 -8.62 -4.25 15.27
C GLU A 221 -9.53 -5.39 14.79
N GLU A 222 -10.70 -5.08 14.22
CA GLU A 222 -11.60 -6.07 13.61
C GLU A 222 -10.87 -6.85 12.50
N ALA A 223 -10.17 -6.16 11.60
CA ALA A 223 -9.38 -6.78 10.54
C ALA A 223 -8.30 -7.72 11.09
N ARG A 224 -7.53 -7.26 12.08
CA ARG A 224 -6.47 -8.05 12.72
C ARG A 224 -7.02 -9.31 13.39
N ASP A 225 -8.14 -9.21 14.05
CA ASP A 225 -8.75 -10.33 14.76
C ASP A 225 -9.22 -11.40 13.76
N ILE A 226 -9.83 -11.00 12.63
CA ILE A 226 -10.16 -11.95 11.55
C ILE A 226 -8.89 -12.60 10.98
N PHE A 227 -7.82 -11.85 10.74
CA PHE A 227 -6.55 -12.44 10.27
C PHE A 227 -5.91 -13.38 11.30
N ARG A 228 -6.12 -13.16 12.60
CA ARG A 228 -5.70 -14.10 13.65
C ARG A 228 -6.48 -15.41 13.56
N ASP A 229 -7.78 -15.35 13.37
CA ASP A 229 -8.63 -16.53 13.20
C ASP A 229 -8.25 -17.34 11.95
N LEU A 230 -7.83 -16.62 10.88
CA LEU A 230 -7.31 -17.24 9.66
C LEU A 230 -5.87 -17.75 9.77
N GLY A 231 -5.14 -17.38 10.83
CA GLY A 231 -3.73 -17.75 11.02
C GLY A 231 -2.75 -17.02 10.09
N ASP A 232 -3.17 -15.92 9.45
CA ASP A 232 -2.34 -15.17 8.50
C ASP A 232 -1.39 -14.20 9.22
N ARG A 233 -0.19 -14.69 9.55
CA ARG A 233 0.85 -13.93 10.27
C ARG A 233 1.29 -12.67 9.54
N ARG A 234 1.33 -12.70 8.19
CA ARG A 234 1.71 -11.54 7.39
C ARG A 234 0.71 -10.40 7.56
N TRP A 235 -0.58 -10.69 7.38
CA TRP A 235 -1.62 -9.69 7.54
C TRP A 235 -1.82 -9.25 9.01
N ILE A 236 -1.60 -10.13 9.98
CA ILE A 236 -1.51 -9.75 11.39
C ILE A 236 -0.41 -8.70 11.58
N GLY A 237 0.76 -8.91 11.01
CA GLY A 237 1.87 -7.95 11.06
C GLY A 237 1.53 -6.61 10.44
N LEU A 238 0.96 -6.60 9.24
CA LEU A 238 0.59 -5.38 8.52
C LEU A 238 -0.52 -4.59 9.25
N THR A 239 -1.57 -5.26 9.72
CA THR A 239 -2.66 -4.61 10.47
C THR A 239 -2.16 -4.04 11.82
N THR A 240 -1.26 -4.76 12.48
CA THR A 240 -0.63 -4.29 13.73
C THR A 240 0.29 -3.08 13.48
N TRP A 241 0.97 -3.02 12.34
CA TRP A 241 1.73 -1.84 11.94
C TRP A 241 0.84 -0.60 11.77
N TYR A 242 -0.33 -0.73 11.11
CA TYR A 242 -1.30 0.36 11.00
C TYR A 242 -1.77 0.87 12.36
N LEU A 243 -2.06 -0.05 13.31
CA LEU A 243 -2.39 0.34 14.69
C LEU A 243 -1.27 1.13 15.35
N GLY A 244 -0.01 0.74 15.11
CA GLY A 244 1.16 1.51 15.54
C GLY A 244 1.17 2.93 14.97
N MET A 245 0.88 3.07 13.68
CA MET A 245 0.81 4.37 13.02
C MET A 245 -0.32 5.25 13.60
N PHE A 246 -1.52 4.71 13.79
CA PHE A 246 -2.65 5.45 14.34
C PHE A 246 -2.41 5.89 15.78
N THR A 247 -1.82 5.02 16.61
CA THR A 247 -1.49 5.35 18.01
C THR A 247 -0.32 6.32 18.13
N ALA A 248 0.64 6.29 17.19
CA ALA A 248 1.72 7.27 17.13
C ALA A 248 1.19 8.69 16.84
N GLU A 249 0.23 8.82 15.91
CA GLU A 249 -0.43 10.11 15.64
C GLU A 249 -1.19 10.66 16.87
N GLN A 250 -1.72 9.77 17.72
CA GLN A 250 -2.30 10.16 19.01
C GLN A 250 -1.23 10.48 20.08
N ARG A 251 0.06 10.46 19.74
CA ARG A 251 1.20 10.60 20.66
C ARG A 251 1.24 9.57 21.80
N ARG A 252 0.61 8.43 21.59
CA ARG A 252 0.62 7.27 22.49
C ARG A 252 1.84 6.40 22.17
N PHE A 253 3.03 6.95 22.37
CA PHE A 253 4.28 6.37 21.88
C PHE A 253 4.61 5.01 22.48
N ALA A 254 4.20 4.73 23.72
CA ALA A 254 4.38 3.42 24.34
C ALA A 254 3.50 2.35 23.66
N ASP A 255 2.25 2.68 23.34
CA ASP A 255 1.34 1.78 22.63
C ASP A 255 1.80 1.58 21.18
N ALA A 256 2.23 2.65 20.53
CA ALA A 256 2.78 2.59 19.17
C ALA A 256 4.04 1.71 19.08
N ALA A 257 4.98 1.86 20.02
CA ALA A 257 6.17 1.02 20.09
C ALA A 257 5.82 -0.45 20.31
N HIS A 258 4.82 -0.74 21.16
CA HIS A 258 4.30 -2.08 21.36
C HIS A 258 3.75 -2.67 20.05
N HIS A 259 2.91 -1.94 19.32
CA HIS A 259 2.37 -2.39 18.05
C HIS A 259 3.46 -2.59 16.99
N TYR A 260 4.43 -1.69 16.87
CA TYR A 260 5.50 -1.83 15.88
C TYR A 260 6.41 -3.03 16.18
N ARG A 261 6.73 -3.29 17.48
CA ARG A 261 7.46 -4.49 17.89
C ARG A 261 6.70 -5.76 17.52
N ASP A 262 5.40 -5.82 17.81
CA ASP A 262 4.57 -7.01 17.52
C ASP A 262 4.39 -7.21 16.01
N SER A 263 4.27 -6.12 15.25
CA SER A 263 4.29 -6.15 13.80
C SER A 263 5.59 -6.73 13.25
N LEU A 264 6.74 -6.22 13.75
CA LEU A 264 8.07 -6.71 13.37
C LEU A 264 8.19 -8.22 13.61
N ARG A 265 7.78 -8.70 14.79
CA ARG A 265 7.79 -10.13 15.12
C ARG A 265 6.91 -10.95 14.21
N SER A 266 5.65 -10.52 13.96
CA SER A 266 4.72 -11.24 13.08
C SER A 266 5.22 -11.35 11.64
N LEU A 267 5.83 -10.29 11.10
CA LEU A 267 6.39 -10.29 9.74
C LEU A 267 7.63 -11.18 9.65
N LEU A 268 8.49 -11.18 10.66
CA LEU A 268 9.64 -12.09 10.75
C LEU A 268 9.17 -13.55 10.82
N ASP A 269 8.19 -13.86 11.66
CA ASP A 269 7.59 -15.20 11.78
C ASP A 269 6.92 -15.67 10.48
N ALA A 270 6.44 -14.72 9.67
CA ALA A 270 5.88 -14.98 8.34
C ALA A 270 6.95 -15.15 7.26
N GLY A 271 8.22 -14.84 7.54
CA GLY A 271 9.29 -14.78 6.55
C GLY A 271 9.14 -13.64 5.53
N ASP A 272 8.36 -12.62 5.86
CA ASP A 272 8.09 -11.49 4.97
C ASP A 272 9.10 -10.35 5.19
N PHE A 273 10.24 -10.46 4.55
CA PHE A 273 11.32 -9.46 4.65
C PHE A 273 11.01 -8.17 3.86
N VAL A 274 10.08 -8.21 2.92
CA VAL A 274 9.75 -7.06 2.06
C VAL A 274 9.11 -5.92 2.84
N TRP A 275 8.29 -6.24 3.85
CA TRP A 275 7.52 -5.25 4.61
C TRP A 275 8.12 -4.88 5.97
N LEU A 276 9.28 -5.47 6.34
CA LEU A 276 9.94 -5.17 7.63
C LEU A 276 10.36 -3.70 7.79
N PHE A 277 10.62 -3.01 6.68
CA PHE A 277 10.96 -1.59 6.72
C PHE A 277 9.85 -0.73 7.38
N LYS A 278 8.58 -1.15 7.30
CA LYS A 278 7.43 -0.41 7.85
C LYS A 278 7.49 -0.26 9.38
N PRO A 279 7.50 -1.35 10.17
CA PRO A 279 7.60 -1.24 11.62
C PRO A 279 8.93 -0.63 12.06
N LEU A 280 10.05 -0.87 11.36
CA LEU A 280 11.35 -0.25 11.68
C LEU A 280 11.31 1.27 11.46
N THR A 281 10.69 1.76 10.40
CA THR A 281 10.46 3.20 10.17
C THR A 281 9.62 3.80 11.30
N GLY A 282 8.56 3.10 11.72
CA GLY A 282 7.72 3.51 12.85
C GLY A 282 8.51 3.59 14.16
N LEU A 283 9.33 2.58 14.46
CA LEU A 283 10.21 2.57 15.64
C LEU A 283 11.26 3.68 15.58
N ALA A 284 11.84 3.96 14.41
CA ALA A 284 12.77 5.08 14.23
C ALA A 284 12.10 6.43 14.54
N HIS A 285 10.85 6.61 14.10
CA HIS A 285 10.07 7.79 14.45
C HIS A 285 9.82 7.90 15.96
N ILE A 286 9.38 6.81 16.61
CA ILE A 286 9.21 6.80 18.07
C ILE A 286 10.52 7.13 18.79
N ALA A 287 11.65 6.56 18.36
CA ALA A 287 12.97 6.83 18.93
C ALA A 287 13.31 8.32 18.87
N ALA A 288 13.06 8.96 17.73
CA ALA A 288 13.26 10.40 17.55
C ALA A 288 12.37 11.23 18.50
N GLU A 289 11.08 10.91 18.61
CA GLU A 289 10.11 11.62 19.44
C GLU A 289 10.39 11.49 20.95
N ILE A 290 10.96 10.37 21.40
CA ILE A 290 11.31 10.17 22.82
C ILE A 290 12.76 10.56 23.16
N GLY A 291 13.47 11.23 22.23
CA GLY A 291 14.82 11.73 22.45
C GLY A 291 15.93 10.68 22.44
N ARG A 292 15.78 9.64 21.59
CA ARG A 292 16.77 8.58 21.37
C ARG A 292 17.33 8.61 19.93
N PRO A 293 18.04 9.72 19.54
CA PRO A 293 18.48 9.90 18.16
C PRO A 293 19.45 8.83 17.67
N ASP A 294 20.25 8.23 18.57
CA ASP A 294 21.14 7.12 18.23
C ASP A 294 20.37 5.89 17.74
N ALA A 295 19.29 5.54 18.42
CA ALA A 295 18.40 4.44 18.05
C ALA A 295 17.68 4.76 16.74
N ALA A 296 17.19 5.98 16.56
CA ALA A 296 16.58 6.41 15.29
C ALA A 296 17.55 6.25 14.11
N ALA A 297 18.81 6.68 14.25
CA ALA A 297 19.82 6.56 13.19
C ALA A 297 20.13 5.07 12.86
N ARG A 298 20.23 4.18 13.86
CA ARG A 298 20.43 2.75 13.63
C ARG A 298 19.26 2.10 12.91
N LEU A 299 18.03 2.39 13.32
CA LEU A 299 16.83 1.82 12.70
C LEU A 299 16.65 2.31 11.26
N LEU A 300 16.94 3.59 10.97
CA LEU A 300 16.95 4.11 9.60
C LEU A 300 18.01 3.43 8.75
N GLY A 301 19.19 3.11 9.29
CA GLY A 301 20.20 2.32 8.60
C GLY A 301 19.71 0.91 8.24
N ALA A 302 19.01 0.25 9.17
CA ALA A 302 18.38 -1.05 8.91
C ALA A 302 17.28 -0.96 7.84
N VAL A 303 16.48 0.11 7.85
CA VAL A 303 15.47 0.38 6.80
C VAL A 303 16.15 0.51 5.43
N ASP A 304 17.22 1.31 5.31
CA ASP A 304 17.95 1.50 4.05
C ASP A 304 18.54 0.17 3.54
N GLY A 305 19.11 -0.64 4.43
CA GLY A 305 19.64 -1.96 4.09
C GLY A 305 18.55 -2.91 3.56
N LEU A 306 17.36 -2.90 4.17
CA LEU A 306 16.23 -3.69 3.72
C LEU A 306 15.70 -3.22 2.36
N LEU A 307 15.56 -1.90 2.15
CA LEU A 307 15.12 -1.35 0.86
C LEU A 307 16.08 -1.72 -0.27
N ASP A 308 17.39 -1.67 -0.02
CA ASP A 308 18.40 -2.06 -1.01
C ASP A 308 18.39 -3.58 -1.30
N SER A 309 18.31 -4.40 -0.26
CA SER A 309 18.39 -5.86 -0.41
C SER A 309 17.12 -6.47 -1.01
N THR A 310 15.95 -5.90 -0.71
CA THR A 310 14.65 -6.39 -1.20
C THR A 310 14.19 -5.71 -2.49
N GLY A 311 14.79 -4.57 -2.86
CA GLY A 311 14.30 -3.73 -3.95
C GLY A 311 12.99 -2.99 -3.64
N ALA A 312 12.51 -3.04 -2.39
CA ALA A 312 11.33 -2.32 -1.94
C ALA A 312 11.57 -0.79 -1.94
N ARG A 313 10.49 -0.04 -1.89
CA ARG A 313 10.56 1.44 -1.84
C ARG A 313 9.59 1.97 -0.79
N LEU A 314 9.97 3.09 -0.18
CA LEU A 314 9.06 3.84 0.68
C LEU A 314 7.84 4.29 -0.12
N LEU A 315 6.66 3.92 0.35
CA LEU A 315 5.40 4.38 -0.22
C LEU A 315 5.16 5.86 0.15
N PRO A 316 4.24 6.56 -0.55
CA PRO A 316 4.00 7.98 -0.30
C PRO A 316 3.66 8.33 1.16
N PHE A 317 2.98 7.42 1.89
CA PHE A 317 2.63 7.64 3.30
C PHE A 317 3.72 7.17 4.29
N ASP A 318 4.67 6.30 3.89
CA ASP A 318 5.82 5.91 4.72
C ASP A 318 6.91 7.00 4.71
N ARG A 319 7.08 7.67 3.58
CA ARG A 319 8.12 8.67 3.36
C ARG A 319 8.12 9.82 4.39
N PRO A 320 6.97 10.46 4.71
CA PRO A 320 6.96 11.54 5.70
C PRO A 320 7.37 11.07 7.11
N ILE A 321 7.08 9.82 7.46
CA ILE A 321 7.45 9.23 8.75
C ILE A 321 8.97 9.03 8.80
N TYR A 322 9.54 8.48 7.72
CA TYR A 322 10.98 8.31 7.56
C TYR A 322 11.72 9.65 7.62
N GLU A 323 11.31 10.64 6.82
CA GLU A 323 11.94 11.96 6.73
C GLU A 323 11.88 12.75 8.07
N ARG A 324 10.81 12.59 8.84
CA ARG A 324 10.71 13.18 10.19
C ARG A 324 11.73 12.55 11.15
N ALA A 325 11.84 11.22 11.15
CA ALA A 325 12.81 10.51 11.99
C ALA A 325 14.25 10.88 11.59
N GLU A 326 14.54 10.92 10.29
CA GLU A 326 15.85 11.30 9.74
C GLU A 326 16.24 12.74 10.12
N SER A 327 15.34 13.70 9.89
CA SER A 327 15.57 15.11 10.22
C SER A 327 15.83 15.31 11.71
N ALA A 328 15.09 14.63 12.58
CA ALA A 328 15.26 14.72 14.01
C ALA A 328 16.59 14.10 14.48
N ALA A 329 16.96 12.93 13.93
CA ALA A 329 18.24 12.29 14.23
C ALA A 329 19.41 13.13 13.73
N LEU A 330 19.32 13.68 12.50
CA LEU A 330 20.33 14.55 11.93
C LEU A 330 20.53 15.83 12.74
N ALA A 331 19.45 16.45 13.19
CA ALA A 331 19.50 17.66 14.02
C ALA A 331 20.16 17.42 15.38
N ALA A 332 19.98 16.22 15.96
CA ALA A 332 20.53 15.87 17.27
C ALA A 332 21.97 15.37 17.23
N LEU A 333 22.37 14.62 16.20
CA LEU A 333 23.69 13.95 16.12
C LEU A 333 24.68 14.70 15.21
N GLY A 334 24.20 15.47 14.23
CA GLY A 334 25.02 15.95 13.13
C GLY A 334 25.24 14.90 12.04
N GLY A 335 25.69 15.35 10.84
CA GLY A 335 25.74 14.52 9.64
C GLY A 335 26.66 13.32 9.73
N ASP A 336 27.88 13.53 10.22
CA ASP A 336 28.92 12.48 10.28
C ASP A 336 28.55 11.35 11.26
N ASP A 337 28.07 11.72 12.43
CA ASP A 337 27.69 10.79 13.49
C ASP A 337 26.43 10.00 13.09
N MET A 338 25.44 10.65 12.51
CA MET A 338 24.25 9.98 12.00
C MET A 338 24.61 8.98 10.88
N ALA A 339 25.42 9.40 9.91
CA ALA A 339 25.87 8.54 8.82
C ALA A 339 26.71 7.34 9.29
N ALA A 340 27.52 7.52 10.33
CA ALA A 340 28.29 6.43 10.91
C ALA A 340 27.39 5.36 11.55
N ARG A 341 26.37 5.78 12.32
CA ARG A 341 25.42 4.85 12.99
C ARG A 341 24.51 4.14 11.98
N SER A 342 24.00 4.87 11.00
CA SER A 342 23.18 4.31 9.92
C SER A 342 23.96 3.23 9.16
N ARG A 343 25.20 3.51 8.72
CA ARG A 343 26.04 2.54 8.02
C ARG A 343 26.35 1.29 8.85
N ALA A 344 26.60 1.43 10.16
CA ALA A 344 26.90 0.32 11.03
C ALA A 344 25.73 -0.67 11.21
N SER A 345 24.49 -0.22 10.97
CA SER A 345 23.27 -1.01 11.16
C SER A 345 22.60 -1.45 9.84
N ARG A 346 23.20 -1.11 8.69
CA ARG A 346 22.64 -1.40 7.36
C ARG A 346 22.47 -2.90 7.10
N ASP A 347 23.42 -3.71 7.59
CA ASP A 347 23.43 -5.17 7.49
C ASP A 347 22.98 -5.84 8.81
N GLY A 348 22.12 -5.16 9.58
CA GLY A 348 21.62 -5.62 10.87
C GLY A 348 20.80 -6.91 10.74
N LYS A 349 20.78 -7.69 11.83
CA LYS A 349 20.06 -8.97 11.89
C LYS A 349 18.69 -8.78 12.57
N PRO A 350 17.73 -9.67 12.29
CA PRO A 350 16.42 -9.64 12.94
C PRO A 350 16.46 -9.59 14.47
N GLU A 351 17.42 -10.28 15.09
CA GLU A 351 17.60 -10.30 16.53
C GLU A 351 17.97 -8.92 17.08
N ASP A 352 18.82 -8.18 16.35
CA ASP A 352 19.26 -6.83 16.75
C ASP A 352 18.07 -5.85 16.67
N TRP A 353 17.24 -5.97 15.62
CA TRP A 353 16.05 -5.11 15.43
C TRP A 353 14.99 -5.36 16.51
N LEU A 354 14.79 -6.64 16.90
CA LEU A 354 13.86 -6.98 17.98
C LEU A 354 14.38 -6.50 19.34
N ALA A 355 15.69 -6.60 19.59
CA ALA A 355 16.29 -6.08 20.81
C ALA A 355 16.14 -4.55 20.90
N GLU A 356 16.42 -3.82 19.82
CA GLU A 356 16.22 -2.38 19.75
C GLU A 356 14.75 -1.99 19.98
N ALA A 357 13.80 -2.76 19.40
CA ALA A 357 12.36 -2.53 19.60
C ALA A 357 11.92 -2.71 21.06
N GLU A 358 12.45 -3.71 21.76
CA GLU A 358 12.19 -3.94 23.21
C GLU A 358 12.77 -2.81 24.08
N GLU A 359 14.00 -2.36 23.78
CA GLU A 359 14.59 -1.22 24.46
C GLU A 359 13.78 0.06 24.28
N LEU A 360 13.30 0.32 23.05
CA LEU A 360 12.47 1.48 22.75
C LEU A 360 11.12 1.41 23.41
N LEU A 361 10.49 0.23 23.45
CA LEU A 361 9.22 0.04 24.18
C LEU A 361 9.39 0.40 25.66
N THR A 362 10.47 -0.11 26.30
CA THR A 362 10.78 0.20 27.69
C THR A 362 10.98 1.71 27.90
N ALA A 363 11.80 2.33 27.06
CA ALA A 363 12.06 3.77 27.12
C ALA A 363 10.78 4.62 26.89
N ALA A 364 9.91 4.21 25.96
CA ALA A 364 8.65 4.90 25.72
C ALA A 364 7.68 4.78 26.92
N GLN A 365 7.65 3.63 27.59
CA GLN A 365 6.87 3.43 28.80
C GLN A 365 7.40 4.28 29.97
N GLU A 366 8.71 4.36 30.14
CA GLU A 366 9.35 5.21 31.14
C GLU A 366 9.03 6.71 30.87
N ASN A 367 9.12 7.13 29.61
CA ASN A 367 8.80 8.49 29.19
C ASN A 367 7.32 8.84 29.46
N ALA A 368 6.41 7.87 29.21
CA ALA A 368 4.99 8.04 29.50
C ALA A 368 4.67 8.17 31.00
N ARG A 369 5.46 7.49 31.86
CA ARG A 369 5.31 7.53 33.34
C ARG A 369 6.00 8.72 33.98
N ALA A 370 7.03 9.28 33.30
CA ALA A 370 7.73 10.44 33.83
C ALA A 370 6.75 11.61 33.99
N PRO A 371 6.69 12.28 35.16
CA PRO A 371 5.90 13.48 35.30
C PRO A 371 6.33 14.45 34.20
N ARG A 372 5.40 14.89 33.34
CA ARG A 372 5.69 15.83 32.26
C ARG A 372 6.39 17.05 32.90
N ARG A 373 7.73 17.01 32.90
CA ARG A 373 8.49 18.25 33.13
C ARG A 373 8.01 19.17 32.02
N ARG A 374 7.34 20.26 32.40
CA ARG A 374 7.13 21.42 31.52
C ARG A 374 8.52 21.88 31.10
N GLY A 375 9.08 21.18 30.12
CA GLY A 375 10.32 21.58 29.49
C GLY A 375 10.05 22.90 28.77
N SER A 376 11.05 23.77 28.74
CA SER A 376 11.05 25.05 28.08
C SER A 376 10.83 24.99 26.55
N GLY A 377 10.28 23.89 26.02
CA GLY A 377 9.88 23.63 24.64
C GLY A 377 8.39 23.42 24.42
N ASP A 378 7.54 23.48 25.46
CA ASP A 378 6.09 23.42 25.30
C ASP A 378 5.58 24.78 24.78
N ARG A 379 5.91 25.05 23.51
CA ARG A 379 5.55 26.26 22.80
C ARG A 379 4.06 26.21 22.49
N ALA A 380 3.26 26.75 23.38
CA ALA A 380 1.82 27.02 23.23
C ALA A 380 0.85 25.81 23.25
N GLY A 381 1.27 24.62 23.70
CA GLY A 381 0.37 23.45 23.79
C GLY A 381 0.03 22.77 22.45
N LEU A 382 0.61 23.25 21.34
CA LEU A 382 0.37 22.72 20.01
C LEU A 382 1.07 21.37 19.82
N THR A 383 0.36 20.41 19.20
CA THR A 383 0.94 19.15 18.76
C THR A 383 1.89 19.34 17.57
N THR A 384 2.77 18.38 17.30
CA THR A 384 3.65 18.41 16.13
C THR A 384 2.86 18.60 14.84
N ARG A 385 1.70 17.93 14.71
CA ARG A 385 0.83 18.04 13.55
C ARG A 385 0.19 19.43 13.41
N GLU A 386 -0.20 20.02 14.50
CA GLU A 386 -0.72 21.39 14.53
C GLU A 386 0.37 22.41 14.19
N LEU A 387 1.62 22.16 14.62
CA LEU A 387 2.76 22.97 14.20
C LEU A 387 3.05 22.86 12.69
N GLU A 388 2.98 21.66 12.11
CA GLU A 388 3.10 21.45 10.66
C GLU A 388 2.00 22.22 9.90
N VAL A 389 0.75 22.12 10.36
CA VAL A 389 -0.37 22.88 9.79
C VAL A 389 -0.12 24.38 9.94
N LEU A 390 0.37 24.83 11.10
CA LEU A 390 0.67 26.23 11.37
C LEU A 390 1.79 26.80 10.48
N HIS A 391 2.84 25.99 10.20
CA HIS A 391 3.88 26.35 9.24
C HIS A 391 3.31 26.52 7.83
N LEU A 392 2.49 25.57 7.37
CA LEU A 392 1.87 25.66 6.05
C LEU A 392 0.86 26.83 5.94
N LEU A 393 0.17 27.17 7.05
CA LEU A 393 -0.64 28.39 7.14
C LEU A 393 0.22 29.65 7.02
N ALA A 394 1.39 29.66 7.66
CA ALA A 394 2.34 30.77 7.58
C ALA A 394 2.93 30.95 6.16
N ASP A 395 3.03 29.87 5.40
CA ASP A 395 3.41 29.86 3.98
C ASP A 395 2.23 30.23 3.04
N GLY A 396 1.08 30.58 3.58
CA GLY A 396 -0.09 31.02 2.83
C GLY A 396 -0.82 29.89 2.09
N LYS A 397 -0.62 28.63 2.48
CA LYS A 397 -1.29 27.48 1.86
C LYS A 397 -2.77 27.45 2.20
N THR A 398 -3.58 27.10 1.22
CA THR A 398 -5.01 26.82 1.40
C THR A 398 -5.22 25.47 2.07
N ASP A 399 -6.39 25.24 2.68
CA ASP A 399 -6.73 23.95 3.31
C ASP A 399 -6.58 22.75 2.36
N ARG A 400 -6.88 22.97 1.09
CA ARG A 400 -6.67 21.95 0.06
C ARG A 400 -5.18 21.64 -0.11
N GLN A 401 -4.33 22.65 -0.21
CA GLN A 401 -2.89 22.47 -0.36
C GLN A 401 -2.24 21.88 0.91
N ILE A 402 -2.76 22.25 2.09
CA ILE A 402 -2.32 21.66 3.36
C ILE A 402 -2.75 20.18 3.43
N ALA A 403 -3.99 19.88 3.04
CA ALA A 403 -4.49 18.51 3.01
C ALA A 403 -3.66 17.62 2.06
N GLU A 404 -3.36 18.12 0.86
CA GLU A 404 -2.50 17.45 -0.12
C GLU A 404 -1.07 17.25 0.42
N ALA A 405 -0.46 18.28 1.00
CA ALA A 405 0.91 18.22 1.55
C ALA A 405 1.04 17.27 2.74
N LEU A 406 -0.01 17.16 3.52
CA LEU A 406 -0.04 16.34 4.74
C LEU A 406 -0.75 15.00 4.58
N PHE A 407 -1.23 14.67 3.38
CA PHE A 407 -1.96 13.44 3.06
C PHE A 407 -3.17 13.18 3.98
N VAL A 408 -3.95 14.24 4.26
CA VAL A 408 -5.17 14.18 5.09
C VAL A 408 -6.35 14.84 4.39
N SER A 409 -7.57 14.68 4.94
CA SER A 409 -8.74 15.36 4.40
C SER A 409 -8.72 16.86 4.75
N ARG A 410 -9.41 17.69 3.93
CA ARG A 410 -9.64 19.12 4.28
C ARG A 410 -10.38 19.27 5.62
N ARG A 411 -11.23 18.31 5.97
CA ARG A 411 -11.94 18.28 7.26
C ARG A 411 -10.95 18.12 8.42
N THR A 412 -9.95 17.24 8.25
CA THR A 412 -8.87 17.05 9.21
C THR A 412 -8.03 18.33 9.39
N VAL A 413 -7.70 19.00 8.27
CA VAL A 413 -7.01 20.31 8.32
C VAL A 413 -7.85 21.33 9.07
N ASN A 414 -9.16 21.41 8.79
CA ASN A 414 -10.06 22.32 9.48
C ASN A 414 -10.15 22.03 10.99
N ALA A 415 -10.14 20.76 11.38
CA ALA A 415 -10.10 20.37 12.80
C ALA A 415 -8.79 20.82 13.47
N HIS A 416 -7.64 20.61 12.82
CA HIS A 416 -6.36 21.11 13.32
C HIS A 416 -6.32 22.64 13.41
N VAL A 417 -6.82 23.33 12.38
CA VAL A 417 -6.91 24.81 12.40
C VAL A 417 -7.79 25.30 13.55
N ALA A 418 -8.96 24.68 13.76
CA ALA A 418 -9.84 25.04 14.88
C ALA A 418 -9.16 24.81 16.24
N SER A 419 -8.43 23.70 16.39
CA SER A 419 -7.65 23.40 17.59
C SER A 419 -6.53 24.45 17.80
N ILE A 420 -5.78 24.79 16.75
CA ILE A 420 -4.73 25.82 16.80
C ILE A 420 -5.32 27.17 17.25
N LEU A 421 -6.45 27.58 16.66
CA LEU A 421 -7.11 28.84 17.02
C LEU A 421 -7.48 28.85 18.51
N GLY A 422 -8.07 27.74 19.01
CA GLY A 422 -8.41 27.61 20.43
C GLY A 422 -7.19 27.59 21.36
N GLN A 423 -6.10 26.92 20.98
CA GLN A 423 -4.89 26.84 21.82
C GLN A 423 -4.09 28.15 21.85
N LEU A 424 -4.13 28.91 20.77
CA LEU A 424 -3.50 30.22 20.68
C LEU A 424 -4.40 31.36 21.20
N ASP A 425 -5.67 31.07 21.49
CA ASP A 425 -6.71 32.05 21.91
C ASP A 425 -6.91 33.16 20.88
N VAL A 426 -7.05 32.78 19.61
CA VAL A 426 -7.25 33.68 18.46
C VAL A 426 -8.43 33.25 17.61
N HIS A 427 -8.95 34.18 16.78
CA HIS A 427 -10.19 33.94 16.03
C HIS A 427 -9.99 33.83 14.52
N SER A 428 -8.80 34.10 14.00
CA SER A 428 -8.51 33.98 12.57
C SER A 428 -7.17 33.28 12.30
N ARG A 429 -7.04 32.72 11.09
CA ARG A 429 -5.79 32.09 10.61
C ARG A 429 -4.63 33.08 10.57
N GLN A 430 -4.90 34.32 10.21
CA GLN A 430 -3.90 35.38 10.16
C GLN A 430 -3.43 35.72 11.56
N ASP A 431 -4.35 35.80 12.51
CA ASP A 431 -4.02 36.05 13.93
C ASP A 431 -3.20 34.90 14.52
N ALA A 432 -3.55 33.62 14.13
CA ALA A 432 -2.80 32.44 14.56
C ALA A 432 -1.34 32.48 14.07
N VAL A 433 -1.11 32.86 12.83
CA VAL A 433 0.26 33.04 12.29
C VAL A 433 0.99 34.19 12.96
N ALA A 434 0.31 35.31 13.21
CA ALA A 434 0.90 36.47 13.90
C ALA A 434 1.27 36.10 15.33
N GLU A 435 0.37 35.50 16.10
CA GLU A 435 0.59 35.06 17.48
C GLU A 435 1.71 34.01 17.57
N ALA A 436 1.72 33.07 16.63
CA ALA A 436 2.75 32.05 16.54
C ALA A 436 4.16 32.63 16.30
N ARG A 437 4.26 33.65 15.47
CA ARG A 437 5.51 34.41 15.28
C ARG A 437 5.91 35.15 16.54
N GLN A 438 4.97 35.77 17.22
CA GLN A 438 5.22 36.48 18.47
C GLN A 438 5.70 35.57 19.59
N ARG A 439 5.12 34.34 19.68
CA ARG A 439 5.53 33.28 20.63
C ARG A 439 6.80 32.54 20.22
N GLY A 440 7.38 32.86 19.04
CA GLY A 440 8.58 32.18 18.52
C GLY A 440 8.35 30.73 18.11
N LEU A 441 7.11 30.38 17.78
CA LEU A 441 6.72 29.04 17.27
C LEU A 441 7.09 28.85 15.80
N LEU A 442 7.13 29.95 15.05
CA LEU A 442 7.57 30.03 13.66
C LEU A 442 8.91 30.78 13.62
N SER A 443 9.96 30.10 13.13
CA SER A 443 11.26 30.77 12.92
C SER A 443 11.12 31.85 11.84
N HIS A 444 11.76 32.99 12.03
CA HIS A 444 11.93 34.02 11.01
C HIS A 444 12.78 33.44 9.87
N GLN A 445 12.17 32.90 8.83
CA GLN A 445 12.87 32.82 7.56
C GLN A 445 12.86 34.21 6.91
N ALA A 446 13.98 34.90 7.06
CA ALA A 446 14.35 35.97 6.15
C ALA A 446 14.43 35.38 4.74
N GLY A 447 13.73 35.99 3.78
CA GLY A 447 13.54 35.48 2.42
C GLY A 447 14.84 35.04 1.74
N ALA A 448 14.73 33.87 1.12
CA ALA A 448 15.57 33.54 -0.04
C ALA A 448 14.77 32.58 -0.94
N SER A 449 14.23 33.15 -1.98
CA SER A 449 13.85 32.51 -3.23
C SER A 449 14.93 31.50 -3.65
N ARG A 450 14.59 30.23 -3.71
CA ARG A 450 15.29 29.22 -4.53
C ARG A 450 14.36 28.08 -4.84
N TYR A 451 13.56 28.23 -5.90
CA TYR A 451 13.17 27.17 -6.82
C TYR A 451 12.70 27.86 -8.11
N THR A 452 13.63 28.03 -9.03
CA THR A 452 13.41 28.04 -10.47
C THR A 452 13.69 26.64 -10.99
#